data_2d0b17efccbf135c39b2d0327fec7c3f
#
_entry.id   2d0b17efccbf135c39b2d0327fec7c3f
#
_cell.length_a   1.000
_cell.length_b   1.000
_cell.length_c   1.000
_cell.angle_alpha   90.00
_cell.angle_beta   90.00
_cell.angle_gamma   90.00
#
_symmetry.space_group_name_H-M   'P 1'
#
loop_
_entity.id
_entity.type
_entity.pdbx_description
1 polymer ?
#
loop_
_entity_poly.entity_id
_entity_poly.type
_entity_poly.pdbx_seq_one_letter_code
_entity_poly.pdbx_strand_id
1 'polypeptide(L)'
;CEPYFSIVMVKRVMDGDRLIMVNKHFEEIARAEGFYSEELMSKVADSGTVIGHKEVPEKWQEVFRTAQDISPEDHINMQGMLQKNGVDSSISKTINLPNSADREDVKLSYITGYKLGCKGLTVYRDGSRDNQVLNTTESSEKEQMAMVSEHGPMKRNLPDTLDAKRYRVKDQYQKSVYIIVCFDENEKPMEVFAKFP
;
A
#
# COMPACT_ATOMS: atom_id res chain seq x y z
N CYS A 1 -1.73 11.81 12.75
CA CYS A 1 -3.19 11.73 12.54
C CYS A 1 -3.62 10.73 11.46
N GLU A 2 -2.75 9.78 11.10
CA GLU A 2 -3.13 8.69 10.19
C GLU A 2 -3.83 7.58 10.99
N PRO A 3 -4.97 7.05 10.54
CA PRO A 3 -5.59 5.88 11.13
C PRO A 3 -4.77 4.63 10.82
N TYR A 4 -5.00 3.56 11.56
CA TYR A 4 -4.39 2.27 11.23
C TYR A 4 -4.84 1.81 9.84
N PHE A 5 -3.91 1.31 9.06
CA PHE A 5 -4.23 0.71 7.76
C PHE A 5 -4.95 -0.63 7.92
N SER A 6 -4.52 -1.44 8.87
CA SER A 6 -5.14 -2.70 9.25
C SER A 6 -4.93 -2.99 10.73
N ILE A 7 -5.91 -3.64 11.37
CA ILE A 7 -5.85 -4.08 12.76
C ILE A 7 -5.22 -5.47 12.88
N VAL A 8 -5.39 -6.30 11.86
CA VAL A 8 -4.76 -7.62 11.76
C VAL A 8 -4.05 -7.72 10.41
N MET A 9 -2.79 -8.07 10.43
CA MET A 9 -1.95 -8.19 9.23
C MET A 9 -1.41 -9.60 9.09
N VAL A 10 -1.24 -10.05 7.85
CA VAL A 10 -0.55 -11.30 7.54
C VAL A 10 0.85 -10.99 7.03
N LYS A 11 1.86 -11.53 7.72
CA LYS A 11 3.23 -11.55 7.24
C LYS A 11 3.54 -12.93 6.65
N ARG A 12 3.93 -12.97 5.39
CA ARG A 12 4.44 -14.20 4.77
C ARG A 12 5.93 -14.32 5.10
N VAL A 13 6.34 -15.45 5.67
CA VAL A 13 7.74 -15.78 5.97
C VAL A 13 8.28 -16.77 4.94
N MET A 14 9.59 -17.00 4.94
CA MET A 14 10.35 -17.61 3.83
C MET A 14 9.81 -18.93 3.28
N ASP A 15 9.14 -19.76 4.07
CA ASP A 15 8.62 -21.07 3.66
C ASP A 15 7.14 -21.03 3.25
N GLY A 16 6.57 -19.85 3.05
CA GLY A 16 5.16 -19.68 2.68
C GLY A 16 4.21 -19.67 3.88
N ASP A 17 4.72 -19.81 5.08
CA ASP A 17 3.93 -19.75 6.30
C ASP A 17 3.31 -18.36 6.51
N ARG A 18 2.05 -18.35 6.94
CA ARG A 18 1.29 -17.13 7.24
C ARG A 18 1.40 -16.82 8.74
N LEU A 19 2.10 -15.75 9.08
CA LEU A 19 2.13 -15.23 10.44
C LEU A 19 1.10 -14.12 10.60
N ILE A 20 0.10 -14.35 11.43
CA ILE A 20 -0.92 -13.35 11.76
C ILE A 20 -0.38 -12.44 12.86
N MET A 21 -0.36 -11.14 12.59
CA MET A 21 0.05 -10.09 13.52
C MET A 21 -1.18 -9.28 13.89
N VAL A 22 -1.61 -9.39 15.13
CA VAL A 22 -2.80 -8.68 15.66
C VAL A 22 -2.35 -7.42 16.37
N ASN A 23 -3.10 -6.32 16.23
CA ASN A 23 -2.90 -5.13 17.04
C ASN A 23 -3.08 -5.49 18.53
N LYS A 24 -2.09 -5.14 19.35
CA LYS A 24 -2.04 -5.52 20.76
C LYS A 24 -3.29 -5.13 21.54
N HIS A 25 -3.77 -3.91 21.36
CA HIS A 25 -4.95 -3.42 22.07
C HIS A 25 -6.23 -4.13 21.64
N PHE A 26 -6.36 -4.42 20.35
CA PHE A 26 -7.48 -5.21 19.83
C PHE A 26 -7.45 -6.63 20.39
N GLU A 27 -6.28 -7.28 20.42
CA GLU A 27 -6.11 -8.61 20.96
C GLU A 27 -6.44 -8.67 22.46
N GLU A 28 -5.93 -7.71 23.25
CA GLU A 28 -6.21 -7.62 24.70
C GLU A 28 -7.72 -7.52 24.97
N ILE A 29 -8.43 -6.68 24.21
CA ILE A 29 -9.87 -6.50 24.32
C ILE A 29 -10.62 -7.74 23.87
N ALA A 30 -10.23 -8.32 22.75
CA ALA A 30 -10.88 -9.51 22.21
C ALA A 30 -10.80 -10.70 23.17
N ARG A 31 -9.63 -10.87 23.84
CA ARG A 31 -9.43 -11.89 24.86
C ARG A 31 -10.23 -11.59 26.13
N ALA A 32 -10.24 -10.34 26.58
CA ALA A 32 -10.95 -9.93 27.80
C ALA A 32 -12.47 -10.06 27.66
N GLU A 33 -13.01 -9.77 26.48
CA GLU A 33 -14.46 -9.88 26.21
C GLU A 33 -14.86 -11.23 25.59
N GLY A 34 -13.92 -12.13 25.38
CA GLY A 34 -14.19 -13.53 25.02
C GLY A 34 -14.53 -13.78 23.55
N PHE A 35 -14.27 -12.81 22.64
CA PHE A 35 -14.51 -13.02 21.20
C PHE A 35 -13.24 -13.30 20.39
N TYR A 36 -12.08 -13.45 21.03
CA TYR A 36 -10.84 -13.81 20.35
C TYR A 36 -10.89 -15.25 19.84
N SER A 37 -10.63 -15.44 18.55
CA SER A 37 -10.30 -16.74 17.94
C SER A 37 -9.33 -16.56 16.78
N GLU A 38 -8.50 -17.55 16.49
CA GLU A 38 -7.58 -17.51 15.35
C GLU A 38 -8.34 -17.44 14.02
N GLU A 39 -9.51 -18.11 13.95
CA GLU A 39 -10.38 -18.05 12.79
C GLU A 39 -10.89 -16.63 12.54
N LEU A 40 -11.34 -15.92 13.57
CA LEU A 40 -11.76 -14.52 13.46
C LEU A 40 -10.59 -13.63 13.06
N MET A 41 -9.41 -13.82 13.65
CA MET A 41 -8.22 -13.03 13.29
C MET A 41 -7.83 -13.26 11.83
N SER A 42 -7.93 -14.48 11.33
CA SER A 42 -7.71 -14.76 9.89
C SER A 42 -8.74 -14.06 9.00
N LYS A 43 -10.04 -14.12 9.35
CA LYS A 43 -11.09 -13.42 8.60
C LYS A 43 -10.88 -11.90 8.56
N VAL A 44 -10.53 -11.29 9.71
CA VAL A 44 -10.23 -9.86 9.80
C VAL A 44 -8.98 -9.50 8.99
N ALA A 45 -7.96 -10.36 9.00
CA ALA A 45 -6.76 -10.15 8.20
C ALA A 45 -7.05 -10.20 6.68
N ASP A 46 -7.93 -11.10 6.27
CA ASP A 46 -8.31 -11.26 4.86
C ASP A 46 -9.21 -10.11 4.38
N SER A 47 -10.18 -9.68 5.19
CA SER A 47 -11.05 -8.54 4.86
C SER A 47 -10.39 -7.16 5.03
N GLY A 48 -9.35 -7.07 5.87
CA GLY A 48 -8.68 -5.82 6.22
C GLY A 48 -9.45 -4.91 7.17
N THR A 49 -10.64 -5.29 7.61
CA THR A 49 -11.51 -4.53 8.50
C THR A 49 -12.15 -5.41 9.56
N VAL A 50 -12.52 -4.82 10.70
CA VAL A 50 -13.33 -5.48 11.74
C VAL A 50 -14.82 -5.29 11.50
N ILE A 51 -15.21 -4.38 10.60
CA ILE A 51 -16.60 -4.06 10.31
C ILE A 51 -17.27 -5.23 9.58
N GLY A 52 -18.48 -5.56 10.01
CA GLY A 52 -19.29 -6.64 9.41
C GLY A 52 -19.02 -8.04 9.98
N HIS A 53 -17.99 -8.21 10.81
CA HIS A 53 -17.77 -9.47 11.53
C HIS A 53 -18.69 -9.56 12.74
N LYS A 54 -19.68 -10.45 12.70
CA LYS A 54 -20.71 -10.60 13.73
C LYS A 54 -20.16 -11.02 15.10
N GLU A 55 -19.00 -11.66 15.09
CA GLU A 55 -18.27 -12.08 16.28
C GLU A 55 -17.69 -10.89 17.05
N VAL A 56 -17.43 -9.76 16.38
CA VAL A 56 -16.92 -8.53 17.01
C VAL A 56 -18.10 -7.67 17.47
N PRO A 57 -18.23 -7.35 18.75
CA PRO A 57 -19.29 -6.46 19.23
C PRO A 57 -19.27 -5.10 18.53
N GLU A 58 -20.45 -4.57 18.20
CA GLU A 58 -20.61 -3.34 17.41
C GLU A 58 -19.82 -2.16 17.99
N LYS A 59 -19.80 -2.00 19.31
CA LYS A 59 -19.00 -0.97 19.99
C LYS A 59 -17.52 -1.02 19.63
N TRP A 60 -16.98 -2.22 19.38
CA TRP A 60 -15.57 -2.38 19.01
C TRP A 60 -15.34 -2.26 17.50
N GLN A 61 -16.33 -2.58 16.68
CA GLN A 61 -16.26 -2.27 15.26
C GLN A 61 -16.16 -0.76 15.02
N GLU A 62 -16.85 0.06 15.80
CA GLU A 62 -16.77 1.52 15.74
C GLU A 62 -15.41 2.07 16.19
N VAL A 63 -14.80 1.47 17.23
CA VAL A 63 -13.52 1.91 17.79
C VAL A 63 -12.33 1.53 16.88
N PHE A 64 -12.36 0.33 16.31
CA PHE A 64 -11.25 -0.23 15.52
C PHE A 64 -11.43 -0.06 14.02
N ARG A 65 -12.04 1.03 13.60
CA ARG A 65 -12.11 1.41 12.17
C ARG A 65 -10.71 1.60 11.59
N THR A 66 -10.51 1.06 10.39
CA THR A 66 -9.26 1.20 9.64
C THR A 66 -9.34 2.39 8.67
N ALA A 67 -8.22 2.69 8.02
CA ALA A 67 -8.16 3.76 7.02
C ALA A 67 -9.16 3.59 5.87
N GLN A 68 -9.51 2.34 5.54
CA GLN A 68 -10.47 2.02 4.48
C GLN A 68 -11.93 2.19 4.94
N ASP A 69 -12.18 2.12 6.24
CA ASP A 69 -13.52 2.24 6.83
C ASP A 69 -13.95 3.69 7.06
N ILE A 70 -12.99 4.62 6.99
CA ILE A 70 -13.21 6.04 7.22
C ILE A 70 -13.52 6.71 5.88
N SER A 71 -14.58 7.53 5.85
CA SER A 71 -14.96 8.24 4.65
C SER A 71 -13.88 9.25 4.20
N PRO A 72 -13.72 9.48 2.89
CA PRO A 72 -12.81 10.51 2.40
C PRO A 72 -13.08 11.89 3.01
N GLU A 73 -14.34 12.21 3.24
CA GLU A 73 -14.76 13.47 3.85
C GLU A 73 -14.25 13.58 5.30
N ASP A 74 -14.36 12.52 6.10
CA ASP A 74 -13.87 12.50 7.48
C ASP A 74 -12.34 12.58 7.55
N HIS A 75 -11.63 11.96 6.60
CA HIS A 75 -10.19 12.14 6.45
C HIS A 75 -9.82 13.60 6.26
N ILE A 76 -10.53 14.32 5.38
CA ILE A 76 -10.27 15.73 5.06
C ILE A 76 -10.69 16.63 6.22
N ASN A 77 -11.84 16.37 6.84
CA ASN A 77 -12.33 17.12 7.98
C ASN A 77 -11.36 17.06 9.16
N MET A 78 -10.81 15.88 9.46
CA MET A 78 -9.79 15.72 10.51
C MET A 78 -8.55 16.57 10.20
N GLN A 79 -8.06 16.54 8.97
CA GLN A 79 -6.90 17.35 8.57
C GLN A 79 -7.21 18.86 8.66
N GLY A 80 -8.37 19.28 8.13
CA GLY A 80 -8.79 20.68 8.15
C GLY A 80 -8.97 21.23 9.56
N MET A 81 -9.56 20.43 10.45
CA MET A 81 -9.73 20.80 11.86
C MET A 81 -8.38 21.03 12.57
N LEU A 82 -7.42 20.12 12.39
CA LEU A 82 -6.10 20.27 13.00
C LEU A 82 -5.31 21.43 12.38
N GLN A 83 -5.41 21.61 11.06
CA GLN A 83 -4.75 22.72 10.36
C GLN A 83 -5.27 24.08 10.83
N LYS A 84 -6.59 24.19 11.06
CA LYS A 84 -7.22 25.45 11.47
C LYS A 84 -6.96 25.81 12.93
N ASN A 85 -6.90 24.81 13.82
CA ASN A 85 -6.98 25.04 15.27
C ASN A 85 -5.66 24.79 16.02
N GLY A 86 -4.64 24.26 15.39
CA GLY A 86 -3.45 23.90 16.15
C GLY A 86 -2.12 23.83 15.43
N VAL A 87 -2.09 23.92 14.10
CA VAL A 87 -0.84 23.71 13.36
C VAL A 87 -0.58 24.85 12.37
N ASP A 88 0.47 25.63 12.61
CA ASP A 88 0.90 26.70 11.72
C ASP A 88 1.47 26.18 10.41
N SER A 89 2.23 25.09 10.47
CA SER A 89 2.82 24.44 9.30
C SER A 89 1.82 23.58 8.56
N SER A 90 2.18 23.02 7.41
CA SER A 90 1.37 22.06 6.70
C SER A 90 1.30 20.73 7.45
N ILE A 91 0.18 20.02 7.32
CA ILE A 91 -0.01 18.67 7.84
C ILE A 91 -0.02 17.71 6.65
N SER A 92 0.73 16.62 6.78
CA SER A 92 0.67 15.52 5.83
C SER A 92 -0.34 14.48 6.34
N LYS A 93 -1.38 14.23 5.54
CA LYS A 93 -2.36 13.18 5.75
C LYS A 93 -2.81 12.62 4.44
N THR A 94 -2.92 11.29 4.36
CA THR A 94 -3.45 10.61 3.17
C THR A 94 -4.97 10.48 3.25
N ILE A 95 -5.64 10.91 2.20
CA ILE A 95 -7.07 10.66 1.98
C ILE A 95 -7.15 9.35 1.20
N ASN A 96 -7.58 8.28 1.88
CA ASN A 96 -7.72 6.98 1.26
C ASN A 96 -9.06 6.90 0.53
N LEU A 97 -9.00 6.61 -0.75
CA LEU A 97 -10.16 6.42 -1.61
C LEU A 97 -10.28 4.94 -1.99
N PRO A 98 -11.50 4.40 -2.02
CA PRO A 98 -11.71 3.02 -2.46
C PRO A 98 -11.38 2.85 -3.96
N ASN A 99 -11.16 1.62 -4.40
CA ASN A 99 -10.90 1.31 -5.82
C ASN A 99 -12.04 1.79 -6.75
N SER A 100 -13.27 1.84 -6.27
CA SER A 100 -14.43 2.32 -7.01
C SER A 100 -14.47 3.84 -7.20
N ALA A 101 -13.64 4.61 -6.49
CA ALA A 101 -13.61 6.06 -6.59
C ALA A 101 -13.20 6.53 -7.99
N ASP A 102 -13.84 7.57 -8.46
CA ASP A 102 -13.60 8.16 -9.77
C ASP A 102 -12.83 9.51 -9.71
N ARG A 103 -12.72 10.19 -10.86
CA ARG A 103 -12.02 11.47 -10.95
C ARG A 103 -12.75 12.59 -10.22
N GLU A 104 -14.07 12.54 -10.14
CA GLU A 104 -14.87 13.55 -9.43
C GLU A 104 -14.67 13.42 -7.92
N ASP A 105 -14.52 12.20 -7.37
CA ASP A 105 -14.19 11.98 -5.96
C ASP A 105 -12.84 12.57 -5.59
N VAL A 106 -11.84 12.37 -6.45
CA VAL A 106 -10.50 12.98 -6.27
C VAL A 106 -10.58 14.50 -6.33
N LYS A 107 -11.29 15.05 -7.32
CA LYS A 107 -11.50 16.48 -7.47
C LYS A 107 -12.24 17.08 -6.26
N LEU A 108 -13.30 16.41 -5.79
CA LEU A 108 -14.04 16.82 -4.60
C LEU A 108 -13.15 16.86 -3.37
N SER A 109 -12.27 15.87 -3.21
CA SER A 109 -11.29 15.83 -2.11
C SER A 109 -10.40 17.07 -2.10
N TYR A 110 -9.85 17.46 -3.25
CA TYR A 110 -9.00 18.66 -3.35
C TYR A 110 -9.78 19.95 -3.11
N ILE A 111 -11.00 20.06 -3.67
CA ILE A 111 -11.85 21.24 -3.46
C ILE A 111 -12.24 21.39 -1.97
N THR A 112 -12.60 20.28 -1.33
CA THR A 112 -12.99 20.28 0.09
C THR A 112 -11.79 20.64 0.96
N GLY A 113 -10.61 20.05 0.72
CA GLY A 113 -9.39 20.40 1.43
C GLY A 113 -9.02 21.88 1.30
N TYR A 114 -9.13 22.44 0.10
CA TYR A 114 -8.93 23.87 -0.12
C TYR A 114 -9.93 24.75 0.67
N LYS A 115 -11.22 24.40 0.65
CA LYS A 115 -12.26 25.12 1.39
C LYS A 115 -12.05 25.08 2.90
N LEU A 116 -11.48 23.99 3.43
CA LEU A 116 -11.15 23.83 4.84
C LEU A 116 -9.83 24.48 5.24
N GLY A 117 -9.11 25.10 4.29
CA GLY A 117 -7.86 25.78 4.54
C GLY A 117 -6.65 24.84 4.72
N CYS A 118 -6.72 23.61 4.22
CA CYS A 118 -5.59 22.72 4.20
C CYS A 118 -4.49 23.26 3.31
N LYS A 119 -3.24 23.30 3.79
CA LYS A 119 -2.07 23.81 3.05
C LYS A 119 -1.47 22.77 2.09
N GLY A 120 -1.83 21.50 2.25
CA GLY A 120 -1.45 20.38 1.38
C GLY A 120 -2.45 19.26 1.53
N LEU A 121 -2.54 18.41 0.53
CA LEU A 121 -3.42 17.24 0.52
C LEU A 121 -2.77 16.12 -0.27
N THR A 122 -2.84 14.90 0.25
CA THR A 122 -2.40 13.69 -0.45
C THR A 122 -3.60 12.78 -0.63
N VAL A 123 -3.83 12.34 -1.86
CA VAL A 123 -4.89 11.38 -2.17
C VAL A 123 -4.25 10.07 -2.61
N TYR A 124 -4.75 8.97 -2.09
CA TYR A 124 -4.39 7.62 -2.51
C TYR A 124 -5.66 6.83 -2.83
N ARG A 125 -5.79 6.40 -4.07
CA ARG A 125 -6.87 5.52 -4.50
C ARG A 125 -6.35 4.07 -4.49
N ASP A 126 -7.10 3.18 -3.86
CA ASP A 126 -6.76 1.75 -3.83
C ASP A 126 -6.66 1.19 -5.27
N GLY A 127 -5.66 0.33 -5.52
CA GLY A 127 -5.40 -0.22 -6.84
C GLY A 127 -4.84 0.78 -7.87
N SER A 128 -4.36 1.97 -7.46
CA SER A 128 -3.80 2.96 -8.39
C SER A 128 -2.34 2.73 -8.76
N ARG A 129 -1.67 1.75 -8.13
CA ARG A 129 -0.28 1.37 -8.39
C ARG A 129 -0.17 -0.12 -8.59
N ASP A 130 0.64 -0.54 -9.55
CA ASP A 130 0.90 -1.95 -9.86
C ASP A 130 1.56 -2.71 -8.70
N ASN A 131 2.34 -2.01 -7.86
CA ASN A 131 2.93 -2.56 -6.65
C ASN A 131 2.44 -1.77 -5.43
N GLN A 132 1.43 -2.28 -4.76
CA GLN A 132 0.99 -1.72 -3.48
C GLN A 132 1.88 -2.24 -2.35
N VAL A 133 2.40 -1.34 -1.53
CA VAL A 133 3.25 -1.67 -0.37
C VAL A 133 2.44 -2.31 0.76
N LEU A 134 1.16 -1.92 0.87
CA LEU A 134 0.22 -2.41 1.86
C LEU A 134 -1.02 -2.96 1.14
N ASN A 135 -1.21 -4.25 1.17
CA ASN A 135 -2.36 -4.94 0.59
C ASN A 135 -3.13 -5.68 1.67
N THR A 136 -4.44 -5.73 1.56
CA THR A 136 -5.25 -6.77 2.20
C THR A 136 -5.04 -8.08 1.45
N THR A 137 -5.18 -9.21 2.12
CA THR A 137 -4.87 -10.52 1.53
C THR A 137 -5.67 -10.81 0.25
N GLU A 138 -6.93 -10.37 0.19
CA GLU A 138 -7.79 -10.58 -0.99
C GLU A 138 -7.33 -9.79 -2.22
N SER A 139 -6.83 -8.55 -2.05
CA SER A 139 -6.34 -7.75 -3.18
C SER A 139 -5.05 -8.33 -3.75
N SER A 140 -4.16 -8.84 -2.89
CA SER A 140 -2.89 -9.42 -3.32
C SER A 140 -3.04 -10.73 -4.12
N GLU A 141 -4.03 -11.56 -3.81
CA GLU A 141 -4.27 -12.81 -4.55
C GLU A 141 -4.91 -12.56 -5.92
N LYS A 142 -5.85 -11.63 -6.01
CA LYS A 142 -6.47 -11.23 -7.28
C LYS A 142 -5.48 -10.56 -8.22
N GLU A 143 -4.62 -9.67 -7.69
CA GLU A 143 -3.57 -9.01 -8.47
C GLU A 143 -2.48 -9.98 -8.91
N GLN A 144 -2.06 -10.92 -8.06
CA GLN A 144 -1.11 -11.96 -8.44
C GLN A 144 -1.68 -12.94 -9.47
N MET A 145 -2.96 -13.29 -9.40
CA MET A 145 -3.63 -14.10 -10.43
C MET A 145 -3.81 -13.33 -11.74
N ALA A 146 -4.14 -12.04 -11.70
CA ALA A 146 -4.25 -11.20 -12.89
C ALA A 146 -2.88 -10.96 -13.55
N MET A 147 -1.83 -10.68 -12.77
CA MET A 147 -0.46 -10.53 -13.28
C MET A 147 0.12 -11.83 -13.86
N VAL A 148 -0.24 -12.98 -13.28
CA VAL A 148 0.15 -14.29 -13.81
C VAL A 148 -0.55 -14.61 -15.13
N SER A 149 -1.74 -14.03 -15.39
CA SER A 149 -2.49 -14.30 -16.62
C SER A 149 -2.10 -13.41 -17.80
N GLU A 150 -1.63 -12.18 -17.59
CA GLU A 150 -1.29 -11.26 -18.70
C GLU A 150 0.20 -10.94 -18.83
N HIS A 151 0.95 -10.86 -17.73
CA HIS A 151 2.40 -10.63 -17.74
C HIS A 151 3.02 -11.38 -16.56
N GLY A 152 2.97 -12.70 -16.58
CA GLY A 152 3.77 -13.51 -15.64
C GLY A 152 5.22 -13.01 -15.70
N PRO A 153 5.99 -13.01 -14.58
CA PRO A 153 7.41 -12.77 -14.67
C PRO A 153 7.91 -13.75 -15.73
N MET A 154 8.30 -13.22 -16.89
CA MET A 154 9.02 -14.04 -17.84
C MET A 154 10.23 -14.56 -17.05
N LYS A 155 10.15 -15.80 -16.58
CA LYS A 155 11.35 -16.58 -16.29
C LYS A 155 12.02 -16.73 -17.65
N ARG A 156 12.74 -15.68 -18.05
CA ARG A 156 13.68 -15.79 -19.13
C ARG A 156 14.73 -16.73 -18.58
N ASN A 157 14.80 -17.94 -19.12
CA ASN A 157 15.98 -18.77 -18.97
C ASN A 157 17.08 -18.00 -19.70
N LEU A 158 17.76 -17.12 -18.95
CA LEU A 158 18.93 -16.44 -19.45
C LEU A 158 20.00 -17.51 -19.67
N PRO A 159 20.69 -17.51 -20.79
CA PRO A 159 21.85 -18.39 -20.97
C PRO A 159 22.93 -18.02 -19.93
N ASP A 160 23.76 -18.99 -19.57
CA ASP A 160 24.83 -18.81 -18.58
C ASP A 160 25.81 -17.70 -18.96
N THR A 161 25.90 -17.37 -20.25
CA THR A 161 26.73 -16.30 -20.79
C THR A 161 25.95 -15.44 -21.77
N LEU A 162 26.10 -14.11 -21.65
CA LEU A 162 25.53 -13.12 -22.55
C LEU A 162 26.62 -12.17 -23.03
N ASP A 163 26.54 -11.76 -24.29
CA ASP A 163 27.37 -10.67 -24.78
C ASP A 163 26.98 -9.36 -24.12
N ALA A 164 27.97 -8.56 -23.69
CA ALA A 164 27.74 -7.34 -22.99
C ALA A 164 28.54 -6.16 -23.56
N LYS A 165 27.88 -5.01 -23.67
CA LYS A 165 28.54 -3.73 -24.00
C LYS A 165 28.57 -2.84 -22.76
N ARG A 166 29.74 -2.30 -22.45
CA ARG A 166 29.91 -1.36 -21.34
C ARG A 166 29.96 0.07 -21.85
N TYR A 167 29.07 0.90 -21.34
CA TYR A 167 29.02 2.32 -21.62
C TYR A 167 29.53 3.10 -20.42
N ARG A 168 30.28 4.19 -20.69
CA ARG A 168 30.67 5.16 -19.69
C ARG A 168 29.89 6.44 -19.95
N VAL A 169 29.03 6.82 -19.04
CA VAL A 169 28.24 8.05 -19.12
C VAL A 169 28.65 8.96 -17.97
N LYS A 170 28.60 10.25 -18.16
CA LYS A 170 28.76 11.22 -17.08
C LYS A 170 27.40 11.66 -16.56
N ASP A 171 27.24 11.70 -15.25
CA ASP A 171 26.06 12.25 -14.62
C ASP A 171 26.06 13.80 -14.65
N GLN A 172 25.02 14.41 -14.12
CA GLN A 172 24.92 15.88 -14.03
C GLN A 172 26.02 16.54 -13.19
N TYR A 173 26.72 15.79 -12.35
CA TYR A 173 27.86 16.24 -11.52
C TYR A 173 29.22 15.86 -12.13
N GLN A 174 29.24 15.45 -13.41
CA GLN A 174 30.45 15.03 -14.15
C GLN A 174 31.12 13.76 -13.60
N LYS A 175 30.44 13.00 -12.70
CA LYS A 175 30.92 11.71 -12.22
C LYS A 175 30.63 10.62 -13.24
N SER A 176 31.53 9.65 -13.35
CA SER A 176 31.37 8.55 -14.30
C SER A 176 30.43 7.46 -13.78
N VAL A 177 29.36 7.23 -14.51
CA VAL A 177 28.46 6.08 -14.32
C VAL A 177 28.80 5.04 -15.39
N TYR A 178 28.93 3.79 -14.98
CA TYR A 178 29.16 2.69 -15.90
C TYR A 178 27.86 1.88 -16.04
N ILE A 179 27.42 1.71 -17.28
CA ILE A 179 26.24 0.95 -17.62
C ILE A 179 26.70 -0.26 -18.45
N ILE A 180 26.33 -1.44 -18.03
CA ILE A 180 26.57 -2.69 -18.76
C ILE A 180 25.22 -3.17 -19.26
N VAL A 181 25.10 -3.34 -20.58
CA VAL A 181 23.89 -3.87 -21.21
C VAL A 181 24.25 -5.22 -21.80
N CYS A 182 23.55 -6.26 -21.36
CA CYS A 182 23.69 -7.60 -21.89
C CYS A 182 22.67 -7.85 -23.00
N PHE A 183 23.06 -8.54 -24.04
CA PHE A 183 22.26 -8.75 -25.26
C PHE A 183 22.09 -10.25 -25.52
N ASP A 184 20.97 -10.61 -26.15
CA ASP A 184 20.78 -11.95 -26.70
C ASP A 184 21.45 -12.08 -28.08
N GLU A 185 21.36 -13.27 -28.68
CA GLU A 185 21.93 -13.59 -30.00
C GLU A 185 21.36 -12.72 -31.12
N ASN A 186 20.25 -12.04 -30.93
CA ASN A 186 19.58 -11.15 -31.86
C ASN A 186 19.86 -9.66 -31.56
N GLU A 187 20.90 -9.37 -30.75
CA GLU A 187 21.25 -8.01 -30.27
C GLU A 187 20.12 -7.31 -29.47
N LYS A 188 19.17 -8.05 -28.93
CA LYS A 188 18.12 -7.50 -28.09
C LYS A 188 18.62 -7.37 -26.64
N PRO A 189 18.45 -6.20 -25.99
CA PRO A 189 18.87 -6.03 -24.61
C PRO A 189 18.05 -6.92 -23.66
N MET A 190 18.74 -7.69 -22.82
CA MET A 190 18.18 -8.65 -21.89
C MET A 190 18.33 -8.21 -20.44
N GLU A 191 19.49 -7.69 -20.06
CA GLU A 191 19.79 -7.21 -18.72
C GLU A 191 20.59 -5.91 -18.76
N VAL A 192 20.41 -5.08 -17.75
CA VAL A 192 21.14 -3.83 -17.60
C VAL A 192 21.66 -3.72 -16.17
N PHE A 193 22.96 -3.50 -16.03
CA PHE A 193 23.59 -3.22 -14.75
C PHE A 193 24.14 -1.80 -14.77
N ALA A 194 23.92 -1.04 -13.70
CA ALA A 194 24.49 0.28 -13.54
C ALA A 194 25.32 0.35 -12.26
N LYS A 195 26.56 0.85 -12.39
CA LYS A 195 27.44 1.11 -11.25
C LYS A 195 27.63 2.62 -11.13
N PHE A 196 27.14 3.14 -10.04
CA PHE A 196 27.34 4.53 -9.64
C PHE A 196 28.69 4.71 -8.93
N PRO A 197 29.27 5.90 -8.96
CA PRO A 197 30.53 6.23 -8.28
C PRO A 197 30.45 6.15 -6.77
#